data_7b5e0b6b7a49b46522c9e57ce0440c98
#
_entry.id   7b5e0b6b7a49b46522c9e57ce0440c98
#
_cell.length_a   1.000
_cell.length_b   1.000
_cell.length_c   1.000
_cell.angle_alpha   90.00
_cell.angle_beta   90.00
_cell.angle_gamma   90.00
#
_symmetry.space_group_name_H-M   'P 1'
#
loop_
_entity.id
_entity.type
_entity.pdbx_description
1 polymer ?
#
loop_
_entity_poly.entity_id
_entity_poly.type
_entity_poly.pdbx_seq_one_letter_code
_entity_poly.pdbx_strand_id
1 'polypeptide(L)'
;MRHLFIFLLVVFAGFAQAAPGNNPFETKPDFLPVGKAFTFTSERLASGETQLYWQIADGYYLYQQRMKFDGLAEKPTLPQGEAHSDEFFGEQQVYRQGLEVKIPAGATGQVKLGWQGCADAGLCYPPQSITVDLGGNPAVAATGQAQDQSLASGLQQRSLGWSLLVFFGL
;
A
#
# COMPACT_ATOMS: atom_id res chain seq x y z
N MET A 1 -56.16 19.12 32.72
CA MET A 1 -55.98 18.88 31.27
C MET A 1 -54.68 19.47 30.68
N ARG A 2 -54.11 20.51 31.29
CA ARG A 2 -52.89 21.17 30.78
C ARG A 2 -51.59 20.35 30.97
N HIS A 3 -51.54 19.49 31.99
CA HIS A 3 -50.35 18.66 32.28
C HIS A 3 -50.35 17.34 31.49
N LEU A 4 -51.47 16.87 30.99
CA LEU A 4 -51.59 15.67 30.18
C LEU A 4 -51.04 15.89 28.76
N PHE A 5 -51.16 17.13 28.22
CA PHE A 5 -50.62 17.48 26.92
C PHE A 5 -49.07 17.59 26.91
N ILE A 6 -48.46 18.00 28.02
CA ILE A 6 -47.01 18.12 28.15
C ILE A 6 -46.35 16.74 28.21
N PHE A 7 -47.03 15.78 28.84
CA PHE A 7 -46.49 14.40 28.91
C PHE A 7 -46.54 13.66 27.59
N LEU A 8 -47.53 13.99 26.73
CA LEU A 8 -47.63 13.36 25.41
C LEU A 8 -46.60 13.88 24.41
N LEU A 9 -46.09 15.11 24.59
CA LEU A 9 -45.08 15.71 23.72
C LEU A 9 -43.65 15.22 24.03
N VAL A 10 -43.40 14.74 25.24
CA VAL A 10 -42.07 14.22 25.64
C VAL A 10 -41.82 12.80 25.17
N VAL A 11 -42.89 12.02 24.94
CA VAL A 11 -42.79 10.61 24.53
C VAL A 11 -42.48 10.47 23.01
N PHE A 12 -42.69 11.52 22.21
CA PHE A 12 -42.47 11.47 20.76
C PHE A 12 -41.08 11.95 20.32
N ALA A 13 -40.22 12.43 21.26
CA ALA A 13 -38.87 12.94 20.95
C ALA A 13 -37.76 11.89 20.95
N GLY A 14 -38.06 10.63 21.08
CA GLY A 14 -37.10 9.59 21.20
C GLY A 14 -37.28 8.48 20.19
N PHE A 15 -36.82 8.62 18.95
CA PHE A 15 -36.41 7.53 18.04
C PHE A 15 -36.14 8.08 16.63
N ALA A 16 -35.32 9.11 16.52
CA ALA A 16 -34.57 9.32 15.27
C ALA A 16 -33.25 8.57 15.40
N GLN A 17 -33.27 7.24 15.37
CA GLN A 17 -32.09 6.45 15.06
C GLN A 17 -31.83 6.63 13.57
N ALA A 18 -30.88 7.48 13.24
CA ALA A 18 -30.30 7.50 11.91
C ALA A 18 -29.67 6.13 11.67
N ALA A 19 -30.37 5.26 10.94
CA ALA A 19 -29.78 4.07 10.39
C ALA A 19 -28.56 4.49 9.56
N PRO A 20 -27.40 3.79 9.64
CA PRO A 20 -26.31 4.03 8.73
C PRO A 20 -26.87 3.82 7.32
N GLY A 21 -26.94 4.90 6.55
CA GLY A 21 -27.44 4.88 5.19
C GLY A 21 -26.50 4.06 4.33
N ASN A 22 -26.86 2.80 4.10
CA ASN A 22 -26.37 2.08 2.95
C ASN A 22 -26.99 2.78 1.73
N ASN A 23 -26.23 3.70 1.13
CA ASN A 23 -26.56 4.25 -0.17
C ASN A 23 -26.47 3.10 -1.18
N PRO A 24 -27.57 2.58 -1.74
CA PRO A 24 -27.54 1.49 -2.72
C PRO A 24 -26.88 1.90 -4.04
N PHE A 25 -26.42 3.14 -4.17
CA PHE A 25 -25.73 3.69 -5.34
C PHE A 25 -24.23 3.94 -5.14
N GLU A 26 -23.67 3.70 -3.96
CA GLU A 26 -22.23 3.73 -3.72
C GLU A 26 -21.67 2.31 -3.60
N THR A 27 -21.69 1.54 -4.66
CA THR A 27 -20.74 0.45 -4.84
C THR A 27 -19.38 1.06 -5.20
N LYS A 28 -18.78 1.76 -4.26
CA LYS A 28 -17.34 2.06 -4.34
C LYS A 28 -16.63 0.73 -4.33
N PRO A 29 -15.86 0.36 -5.39
CA PRO A 29 -15.08 -0.86 -5.35
C PRO A 29 -14.19 -0.79 -4.11
N ASP A 30 -14.27 -1.81 -3.26
CA ASP A 30 -13.47 -1.90 -2.04
C ASP A 30 -12.05 -2.31 -2.43
N PHE A 31 -11.18 -1.32 -2.65
CA PHE A 31 -9.80 -1.56 -3.04
C PHE A 31 -8.98 -2.06 -1.87
N LEU A 32 -8.21 -3.12 -2.09
CA LEU A 32 -7.29 -3.63 -1.08
C LEU A 32 -6.21 -2.59 -0.73
N PRO A 33 -5.77 -2.52 0.53
CA PRO A 33 -4.56 -1.79 0.87
C PRO A 33 -3.37 -2.28 0.01
N VAL A 34 -2.47 -1.39 -0.38
CA VAL A 34 -1.37 -1.68 -1.31
C VAL A 34 -0.53 -2.90 -0.91
N GLY A 35 -0.26 -3.10 0.39
CA GLY A 35 0.48 -4.27 0.89
C GLY A 35 -0.32 -5.58 0.88
N LYS A 36 -1.64 -5.53 0.62
CA LYS A 36 -2.49 -6.71 0.40
C LYS A 36 -2.72 -6.95 -1.08
N ALA A 37 -2.78 -5.89 -1.88
CA ALA A 37 -2.85 -5.99 -3.33
C ALA A 37 -1.54 -6.57 -3.91
N PHE A 38 -0.39 -6.19 -3.32
CA PHE A 38 0.95 -6.59 -3.76
C PHE A 38 1.79 -6.99 -2.53
N THR A 39 1.71 -8.27 -2.14
CA THR A 39 2.52 -8.78 -1.02
C THR A 39 3.91 -9.16 -1.53
N PHE A 40 4.94 -8.54 -0.97
CA PHE A 40 6.33 -8.80 -1.33
C PHE A 40 7.00 -9.69 -0.28
N THR A 41 7.79 -10.66 -0.73
CA THR A 41 8.68 -11.48 0.10
C THR A 41 10.04 -11.63 -0.57
N SER A 42 11.09 -11.81 0.22
CA SER A 42 12.43 -12.14 -0.27
C SER A 42 13.02 -13.25 0.56
N GLU A 43 13.69 -14.20 -0.10
CA GLU A 43 14.34 -15.34 0.54
C GLU A 43 15.71 -15.59 -0.08
N ARG A 44 16.70 -15.90 0.76
CA ARG A 44 17.99 -16.37 0.29
C ARG A 44 17.99 -17.89 0.22
N LEU A 45 18.23 -18.40 -0.96
CA LEU A 45 18.26 -19.82 -1.23
C LEU A 45 19.60 -20.44 -0.79
N ALA A 46 19.64 -21.75 -0.55
CA ALA A 46 20.87 -22.46 -0.23
C ALA A 46 21.91 -22.40 -1.35
N SER A 47 21.50 -22.13 -2.59
CA SER A 47 22.39 -21.84 -3.74
C SER A 47 23.15 -20.51 -3.61
N GLY A 48 22.78 -19.65 -2.68
CA GLY A 48 23.31 -18.29 -2.54
C GLY A 48 22.59 -17.25 -3.40
N GLU A 49 21.62 -17.66 -4.21
CA GLU A 49 20.73 -16.76 -4.95
C GLU A 49 19.72 -16.12 -3.98
N THR A 50 19.27 -14.92 -4.29
CA THR A 50 18.13 -14.31 -3.57
C THR A 50 16.91 -14.33 -4.47
N GLN A 51 15.85 -14.99 -4.00
CA GLN A 51 14.55 -15.03 -4.64
C GLN A 51 13.69 -13.88 -4.13
N LEU A 52 13.18 -13.08 -5.03
CA LEU A 52 12.21 -12.02 -4.79
C LEU A 52 10.87 -12.47 -5.33
N TYR A 53 9.82 -12.32 -4.55
CA TYR A 53 8.49 -12.74 -4.95
C TYR A 53 7.46 -11.68 -4.62
N TRP A 54 6.65 -11.33 -5.60
CA TRP A 54 5.44 -10.52 -5.44
C TRP A 54 4.23 -11.40 -5.66
N GLN A 55 3.41 -11.56 -4.63
CA GLN A 55 2.08 -12.13 -4.76
C GLN A 55 1.13 -11.00 -5.09
N ILE A 56 0.40 -11.14 -6.19
CA ILE A 56 -0.52 -10.14 -6.72
C ILE A 56 -1.94 -10.67 -6.50
N ALA A 57 -2.77 -9.88 -5.83
CA ALA A 57 -4.16 -10.27 -5.56
C ALA A 57 -4.98 -10.30 -6.86
N ASP A 58 -6.05 -11.10 -6.87
CA ASP A 58 -6.96 -11.18 -8.00
C ASP A 58 -7.58 -9.81 -8.32
N GLY A 59 -7.63 -9.46 -9.60
CA GLY A 59 -8.10 -8.15 -10.06
C GLY A 59 -7.06 -7.04 -9.96
N TYR A 60 -5.79 -7.38 -9.69
CA TYR A 60 -4.66 -6.44 -9.64
C TYR A 60 -3.54 -6.89 -10.57
N TYR A 61 -2.65 -5.94 -10.92
CA TYR A 61 -1.49 -6.21 -11.78
C TYR A 61 -0.34 -5.26 -11.49
N LEU A 62 0.89 -5.72 -11.78
CA LEU A 62 2.12 -4.95 -11.73
C LEU A 62 2.64 -4.66 -13.14
N TYR A 63 3.08 -3.43 -13.39
CA TYR A 63 3.69 -3.08 -14.67
C TYR A 63 5.14 -3.55 -14.74
N GLN A 64 5.50 -4.30 -15.79
CA GLN A 64 6.87 -4.75 -16.02
C GLN A 64 7.83 -3.57 -16.16
N GLN A 65 7.45 -2.53 -16.89
CA GLN A 65 8.28 -1.35 -17.15
C GLN A 65 8.47 -0.46 -15.91
N ARG A 66 7.70 -0.69 -14.87
CA ARG A 66 7.79 0.03 -13.58
C ARG A 66 8.57 -0.73 -12.52
N MET A 67 9.07 -1.93 -12.85
CA MET A 67 9.98 -2.67 -11.97
C MET A 67 11.37 -2.01 -11.99
N LYS A 68 11.91 -1.73 -10.82
CA LYS A 68 13.23 -1.10 -10.62
C LYS A 68 14.07 -1.94 -9.67
N PHE A 69 15.37 -2.01 -9.95
CA PHE A 69 16.37 -2.77 -9.19
C PHE A 69 17.64 -1.92 -9.07
N ASP A 70 17.60 -0.91 -8.20
CA ASP A 70 18.70 0.02 -8.03
C ASP A 70 19.71 -0.52 -7.00
N GLY A 71 20.98 -0.49 -7.32
CA GLY A 71 22.07 -1.01 -6.48
C GLY A 71 22.62 -2.36 -6.94
N LEU A 72 22.04 -2.99 -7.97
CA LEU A 72 22.62 -4.17 -8.61
C LEU A 72 23.61 -3.77 -9.72
N ALA A 73 24.72 -4.50 -9.83
CA ALA A 73 25.66 -4.34 -10.93
C ALA A 73 25.04 -4.71 -12.28
N GLU A 74 24.16 -5.70 -12.28
CA GLU A 74 23.45 -6.19 -13.43
C GLU A 74 21.95 -6.31 -13.12
N LYS A 75 21.10 -5.84 -14.03
CA LYS A 75 19.64 -5.95 -13.84
C LYS A 75 19.21 -7.40 -14.00
N PRO A 76 18.36 -7.92 -13.10
CA PRO A 76 17.84 -9.27 -13.23
C PRO A 76 16.97 -9.40 -14.49
N THR A 77 16.98 -10.59 -15.08
CA THR A 77 16.06 -10.91 -16.17
C THR A 77 14.66 -11.09 -15.61
N LEU A 78 13.73 -10.33 -16.15
CA LEU A 78 12.31 -10.44 -15.80
C LEU A 78 11.63 -11.45 -16.73
N PRO A 79 10.68 -12.24 -16.22
CA PRO A 79 9.85 -13.10 -17.08
C PRO A 79 9.02 -12.23 -18.03
N GLN A 80 8.54 -12.84 -19.11
CA GLN A 80 7.65 -12.16 -20.04
C GLN A 80 6.31 -11.88 -19.36
N GLY A 81 5.86 -10.61 -19.40
CA GLY A 81 4.54 -10.21 -18.92
C GLY A 81 3.44 -10.52 -19.94
N GLU A 82 2.21 -10.32 -19.53
CA GLU A 82 1.03 -10.35 -20.39
C GLU A 82 0.80 -8.96 -20.99
N ALA A 83 0.38 -8.90 -22.26
CA ALA A 83 -0.01 -7.65 -22.90
C ALA A 83 -1.30 -7.11 -22.26
N HIS A 84 -1.28 -5.88 -21.84
CA HIS A 84 -2.40 -5.19 -21.19
C HIS A 84 -2.47 -3.74 -21.65
N SER A 85 -3.68 -3.23 -21.87
CA SER A 85 -3.90 -1.83 -22.22
C SER A 85 -4.85 -1.20 -21.21
N ASP A 86 -4.44 -0.07 -20.66
CA ASP A 86 -5.24 0.71 -19.73
C ASP A 86 -5.21 2.21 -20.05
N GLU A 87 -6.06 2.97 -19.38
CA GLU A 87 -6.19 4.41 -19.57
C GLU A 87 -5.03 5.23 -18.98
N PHE A 88 -4.21 4.62 -18.09
CA PHE A 88 -3.15 5.33 -17.39
C PHE A 88 -1.83 5.34 -18.15
N PHE A 89 -1.46 4.20 -18.76
CA PHE A 89 -0.17 4.04 -19.43
C PHE A 89 -0.27 3.41 -20.83
N GLY A 90 -1.48 3.15 -21.32
CA GLY A 90 -1.71 2.55 -22.62
C GLY A 90 -1.28 1.09 -22.69
N GLU A 91 -0.70 0.65 -23.82
CA GLU A 91 -0.24 -0.72 -23.99
C GLU A 91 1.04 -0.98 -23.18
N GLN A 92 0.97 -1.92 -22.24
CA GLN A 92 2.04 -2.29 -21.35
C GLN A 92 2.13 -3.82 -21.21
N GLN A 93 3.27 -4.31 -20.69
CA GLN A 93 3.38 -5.67 -20.18
C GLN A 93 3.13 -5.67 -18.67
N VAL A 94 2.29 -6.59 -18.20
CA VAL A 94 1.92 -6.67 -16.78
C VAL A 94 2.10 -8.08 -16.23
N TYR A 95 2.23 -8.17 -14.92
CA TYR A 95 2.20 -9.44 -14.18
C TYR A 95 0.92 -9.52 -13.39
N ARG A 96 0.28 -10.69 -13.44
CA ARG A 96 -0.90 -11.04 -12.67
C ARG A 96 -0.60 -12.27 -11.82
N GLN A 97 -1.28 -12.44 -10.69
CA GLN A 97 -1.11 -13.54 -9.72
C GLN A 97 0.24 -13.54 -9.01
N GLY A 98 1.36 -13.48 -9.71
CA GLY A 98 2.67 -13.46 -9.10
C GLY A 98 3.80 -13.08 -10.05
N LEU A 99 4.88 -12.58 -9.44
CA LEU A 99 6.14 -12.30 -10.12
C LEU A 99 7.28 -12.86 -9.28
N GLU A 100 8.06 -13.77 -9.84
CA GLU A 100 9.30 -14.28 -9.27
C GLU A 100 10.49 -13.69 -10.01
N VAL A 101 11.47 -13.17 -9.26
CA VAL A 101 12.73 -12.64 -9.80
C VAL A 101 13.87 -13.21 -8.99
N LYS A 102 14.91 -13.73 -9.66
CA LYS A 102 16.11 -14.27 -9.03
C LYS A 102 17.27 -13.30 -9.21
N ILE A 103 17.90 -12.98 -8.10
CA ILE A 103 19.18 -12.26 -8.07
C ILE A 103 20.27 -13.31 -7.95
N PRO A 104 21.32 -13.29 -8.83
CA PRO A 104 22.37 -14.29 -8.85
C PRO A 104 23.14 -14.39 -7.52
N ALA A 105 23.66 -15.55 -7.23
CA ALA A 105 24.57 -15.76 -6.11
C ALA A 105 25.82 -14.86 -6.26
N GLY A 106 26.28 -14.31 -5.12
CA GLY A 106 27.42 -13.39 -5.10
C GLY A 106 27.06 -11.91 -5.17
N ALA A 107 25.82 -11.57 -5.49
CA ALA A 107 25.32 -10.21 -5.30
C ALA A 107 25.30 -9.86 -3.79
N THR A 108 25.86 -8.72 -3.43
CA THR A 108 25.98 -8.24 -2.04
C THR A 108 25.56 -6.77 -1.94
N GLY A 109 25.29 -6.33 -0.71
CA GLY A 109 24.90 -4.95 -0.44
C GLY A 109 23.40 -4.75 -0.44
N GLN A 110 23.00 -3.49 -0.48
CA GLN A 110 21.61 -3.10 -0.44
C GLN A 110 21.07 -2.83 -1.84
N VAL A 111 19.92 -3.40 -2.14
CA VAL A 111 19.19 -3.19 -3.39
C VAL A 111 17.87 -2.50 -3.08
N LYS A 112 17.65 -1.36 -3.73
CA LYS A 112 16.35 -0.68 -3.68
C LYS A 112 15.48 -1.21 -4.80
N LEU A 113 14.44 -1.92 -4.42
CA LEU A 113 13.40 -2.42 -5.31
C LEU A 113 12.30 -1.37 -5.46
N GLY A 114 11.78 -1.21 -6.67
CA GLY A 114 10.63 -0.35 -6.94
C GLY A 114 9.62 -1.05 -7.82
N TRP A 115 8.34 -0.80 -7.60
CA TRP A 115 7.26 -1.29 -8.45
C TRP A 115 6.06 -0.37 -8.43
N GLN A 116 5.19 -0.51 -9.42
CA GLN A 116 3.89 0.15 -9.47
C GLN A 116 2.87 -0.79 -10.07
N GLY A 117 1.67 -0.75 -9.54
CA GLY A 117 0.55 -1.56 -10.02
C GLY A 117 -0.78 -0.87 -9.83
N CYS A 118 -1.78 -1.44 -10.47
CA CYS A 118 -3.15 -0.93 -10.46
C CYS A 118 -4.14 -2.07 -10.22
N ALA A 119 -5.38 -1.70 -9.91
CA ALA A 119 -6.53 -2.58 -9.92
C ALA A 119 -7.25 -2.49 -11.26
N ASP A 120 -7.79 -3.59 -11.76
CA ASP A 120 -8.64 -3.64 -12.97
C ASP A 120 -9.87 -2.72 -12.85
N ALA A 121 -10.32 -2.48 -11.61
CA ALA A 121 -11.41 -1.56 -11.30
C ALA A 121 -11.04 -0.07 -11.39
N GLY A 122 -9.86 0.28 -11.93
CA GLY A 122 -9.47 1.65 -12.27
C GLY A 122 -8.75 2.43 -11.17
N LEU A 123 -8.18 1.77 -10.15
CA LEU A 123 -7.32 2.44 -9.16
C LEU A 123 -5.85 2.12 -9.41
N CYS A 124 -5.02 3.15 -9.64
CA CYS A 124 -3.56 3.00 -9.64
C CYS A 124 -2.94 3.43 -8.32
N TYR A 125 -2.08 2.58 -7.77
CA TYR A 125 -1.34 2.89 -6.56
C TYR A 125 -0.11 3.76 -6.88
N PRO A 126 0.31 4.62 -5.94
CA PRO A 126 1.58 5.31 -6.05
C PRO A 126 2.74 4.30 -6.19
N PRO A 127 3.86 4.67 -6.84
CA PRO A 127 5.05 3.81 -6.89
C PRO A 127 5.50 3.41 -5.49
N GLN A 128 5.72 2.11 -5.29
CA GLN A 128 6.22 1.53 -4.05
C GLN A 128 7.73 1.32 -4.14
N SER A 129 8.41 1.33 -3.01
CA SER A 129 9.82 0.94 -2.94
C SER A 129 10.18 0.32 -1.60
N ILE A 130 11.13 -0.62 -1.63
CA ILE A 130 11.71 -1.26 -0.45
C ILE A 130 13.21 -1.49 -0.67
N THR A 131 13.96 -1.50 0.42
CA THR A 131 15.38 -1.86 0.38
C THR A 131 15.56 -3.26 0.96
N VAL A 132 16.24 -4.13 0.20
CA VAL A 132 16.60 -5.50 0.59
C VAL A 132 18.10 -5.58 0.76
N ASP A 133 18.58 -6.17 1.86
CA ASP A 133 19.99 -6.44 2.09
C ASP A 133 20.32 -7.85 1.58
N LEU A 134 21.18 -7.94 0.56
CA LEU A 134 21.60 -9.20 -0.03
C LEU A 134 22.71 -9.91 0.76
N GLY A 135 23.36 -9.21 1.72
CA GLY A 135 24.42 -9.76 2.58
C GLY A 135 23.93 -10.39 3.87
N GLY A 136 22.70 -10.08 4.30
CA GLY A 136 22.07 -10.58 5.50
C GLY A 136 21.20 -11.82 5.26
N ASN A 137 20.51 -12.28 6.32
CA ASN A 137 19.44 -13.27 6.18
C ASN A 137 18.11 -12.51 5.87
N PRO A 138 17.71 -12.38 4.58
CA PRO A 138 16.60 -11.53 4.21
C PRO A 138 15.27 -12.27 4.39
N ALA A 139 14.85 -12.46 5.62
CA ALA A 139 13.44 -12.74 5.91
C ALA A 139 12.73 -11.41 6.18
N VAL A 140 12.53 -10.59 5.16
CA VAL A 140 11.72 -9.37 5.27
C VAL A 140 10.39 -9.63 4.61
N ALA A 141 9.39 -9.98 5.41
CA ALA A 141 8.01 -9.77 5.03
C ALA A 141 7.76 -8.25 5.10
N ALA A 142 7.96 -7.56 3.98
CA ALA A 142 7.64 -6.15 3.89
C ALA A 142 6.15 -6.00 3.63
N THR A 143 5.38 -5.85 4.70
CA THR A 143 4.11 -5.14 4.60
C THR A 143 4.45 -3.70 4.19
N GLY A 144 4.08 -3.32 2.96
CA GLY A 144 4.27 -1.98 2.44
C GLY A 144 3.64 -0.95 3.37
N GLN A 145 4.44 -0.41 4.27
CA GLN A 145 4.11 0.81 4.96
C GLN A 145 4.82 1.93 4.22
N ALA A 146 4.00 2.63 3.44
CA ALA A 146 4.38 3.86 2.78
C ALA A 146 5.11 4.80 3.75
N GLN A 147 6.01 5.59 3.20
CA GLN A 147 6.78 6.66 3.83
C GLN A 147 5.97 7.69 4.63
N ASP A 148 4.66 7.54 4.77
CA ASP A 148 3.78 8.42 5.52
C ASP A 148 4.03 8.44 7.04
N GLN A 149 4.64 7.38 7.60
CA GLN A 149 4.94 7.36 9.04
C GLN A 149 6.16 8.20 9.43
N SER A 150 7.11 8.44 8.52
CA SER A 150 8.25 9.29 8.83
C SER A 150 7.90 10.79 8.84
N LEU A 151 6.91 11.20 8.06
CA LEU A 151 6.42 12.57 8.07
C LEU A 151 5.50 12.85 9.27
N ALA A 152 4.68 11.88 9.66
CA ALA A 152 3.78 12.03 10.81
C ALA A 152 4.55 12.13 12.14
N SER A 153 5.60 11.32 12.33
CA SER A 153 6.43 11.37 13.53
C SER A 153 7.29 12.64 13.61
N GLY A 154 7.74 13.17 12.47
CA GLY A 154 8.50 14.42 12.39
C GLY A 154 7.65 15.66 12.73
N LEU A 155 6.36 15.63 12.43
CA LEU A 155 5.44 16.74 12.74
C LEU A 155 4.96 16.70 14.20
N GLN A 156 4.83 15.54 14.80
CA GLN A 156 4.41 15.41 16.20
C GLN A 156 5.48 15.86 17.19
N GLN A 157 6.77 15.70 16.90
CA GLN A 157 7.85 16.16 17.76
C GLN A 157 8.09 17.66 17.69
N ARG A 158 7.62 18.36 16.66
CA ARG A 158 7.90 19.78 16.45
C ARG A 158 6.82 20.74 16.96
N SER A 159 5.60 20.24 17.21
CA SER A 159 4.46 21.16 17.47
C SER A 159 4.03 21.30 18.93
N LEU A 160 4.39 20.41 19.83
CA LEU A 160 3.91 20.42 21.21
C LEU A 160 4.83 21.17 22.18
N GLY A 161 6.14 21.24 21.93
CA GLY A 161 7.07 21.90 22.84
C GLY A 161 7.14 23.40 22.68
N TRP A 162 6.97 23.90 21.45
CA TRP A 162 7.14 25.34 21.15
C TRP A 162 5.85 26.14 21.34
N SER A 163 4.69 25.53 21.07
CA SER A 163 3.40 26.24 21.18
C SER A 163 3.00 26.55 22.62
N LEU A 164 3.42 25.75 23.59
CA LEU A 164 3.14 26.01 25.00
C LEU A 164 4.00 27.11 25.61
N LEU A 165 5.22 27.34 25.08
CA LEU A 165 6.09 28.41 25.56
C LEU A 165 5.67 29.80 25.08
N VAL A 166 4.98 29.88 23.93
CA VAL A 166 4.53 31.17 23.38
C VAL A 166 3.21 31.63 24.01
N PHE A 167 2.38 30.74 24.51
CA PHE A 167 1.09 31.07 25.11
C PHE A 167 1.12 31.37 26.60
N PHE A 168 2.17 30.93 27.32
CA PHE A 168 2.31 31.16 28.76
C PHE A 168 3.45 32.07 29.17
N GLY A 169 4.12 32.74 28.24
CA GLY A 169 5.27 33.58 28.46
C GLY A 169 5.00 35.08 28.28
N LEU A 170 3.76 35.57 28.55
CA LEU A 170 3.44 36.97 28.61
C LEU A 170 2.56 37.25 29.84
#